data_7254a6b06d11f7915b98d0ee3595fb89
#
_entry.id   7254a6b06d11f7915b98d0ee3595fb89
#
_cell.length_a   1.000
_cell.length_b   1.000
_cell.length_c   1.000
_cell.angle_alpha   90.00
_cell.angle_beta   90.00
_cell.angle_gamma   90.00
#
_symmetry.space_group_name_H-M   'P 1'
#
loop_
_entity.id
_entity.type
_entity.pdbx_description
1 polymer ?
#
loop_
_entity_poly.entity_id
_entity_poly.type
_entity_poly.pdbx_seq_one_letter_code
_entity_poly.pdbx_strand_id
1 'polypeptide(L)'
;MSFKVYVMAAGLGTRLYPLTGRTSKPMVPILNRPVMEHLLRLLRRHGVEEVAANLHYHPDKIRSYFGDGSVFGVELRYNLEKQLLGTAGGASAFREFFAGGTFVVVSGDGLTDIDLTAFVAAHRENGGIATLAVKQVDDPSLYGVVVHDDGHRVIAFQEKPPAAEALSDLCNCGIYAFEPAIFDYVTADSFVDWAKDVFPALLAADVPFHCWRLETYWNDVGNIEQYRIGNFDALLGRVKLDVPGREIAPRVWVGEGTRLEPGARLEPPVLIGAGCLVESGAELIGPLIVGDGCVIERGAVLEGVINWDGVKTGRGSRLAGSILGRHVVVHHEAAIHKDAVIGDRSDVASHTVVPAGARLEPRSSVSAEDFCDDPEGG
;
A
#
# COMPACT_ATOMS: atom_id res chain seq x y z
N MET A 1 -7.49 25.80 7.37
CA MET A 1 -7.93 25.20 8.67
C MET A 1 -6.92 24.13 9.01
N SER A 2 -6.19 24.25 10.12
CA SER A 2 -5.19 23.26 10.53
C SER A 2 -5.88 22.09 11.23
N PHE A 3 -5.48 20.86 10.93
CA PHE A 3 -5.83 19.64 11.66
C PHE A 3 -4.59 18.74 11.72
N LYS A 4 -4.52 17.91 12.76
CA LYS A 4 -3.44 16.94 12.94
C LYS A 4 -3.86 15.58 12.38
N VAL A 5 -2.88 14.73 12.08
CA VAL A 5 -3.16 13.40 11.51
C VAL A 5 -2.47 12.30 12.31
N TYR A 6 -3.19 11.22 12.55
CA TYR A 6 -2.66 9.95 13.02
C TYR A 6 -2.58 8.94 11.89
N VAL A 7 -1.39 8.39 11.67
CA VAL A 7 -1.13 7.37 10.65
C VAL A 7 -1.00 6.02 11.34
N MET A 8 -1.90 5.08 11.03
CA MET A 8 -1.83 3.70 11.51
C MET A 8 -0.77 2.93 10.72
N ALA A 9 0.42 2.74 11.29
CA ALA A 9 1.57 2.16 10.59
C ALA A 9 2.17 0.91 11.29
N ALA A 10 1.54 0.38 12.34
CA ALA A 10 2.02 -0.75 13.13
C ALA A 10 1.68 -2.15 12.55
N GLY A 11 0.86 -2.23 11.50
CA GLY A 11 0.34 -3.48 10.95
C GLY A 11 1.41 -4.44 10.43
N LEU A 12 1.21 -5.75 10.62
CA LEU A 12 2.15 -6.81 10.23
C LEU A 12 2.23 -7.03 8.70
N GLY A 13 1.16 -6.75 7.95
CA GLY A 13 1.12 -6.89 6.50
C GLY A 13 1.20 -8.34 5.99
N THR A 14 0.73 -9.32 6.75
CA THR A 14 0.87 -10.76 6.46
C THR A 14 0.28 -11.18 5.12
N ARG A 15 -0.80 -10.54 4.66
CA ARG A 15 -1.44 -10.83 3.37
C ARG A 15 -0.63 -10.41 2.13
N LEU A 16 0.44 -9.63 2.33
CA LEU A 16 1.40 -9.26 1.29
C LEU A 16 2.67 -10.13 1.30
N TYR A 17 2.74 -11.14 2.19
CA TYR A 17 3.86 -12.07 2.18
C TYR A 17 3.95 -12.80 0.82
N PRO A 18 5.15 -12.98 0.23
CA PRO A 18 6.50 -12.83 0.83
C PRO A 18 7.10 -11.42 0.73
N LEU A 19 6.44 -10.44 0.13
CA LEU A 19 6.98 -9.08 -0.04
C LEU A 19 7.25 -8.37 1.29
N THR A 20 6.41 -8.61 2.30
CA THR A 20 6.54 -8.03 3.64
C THR A 20 7.41 -8.84 4.59
N GLY A 21 8.02 -9.93 4.14
CA GLY A 21 8.91 -10.74 4.97
C GLY A 21 10.13 -9.99 5.52
N ARG A 22 10.51 -8.88 4.91
CA ARG A 22 11.66 -8.06 5.30
C ARG A 22 11.35 -6.56 5.36
N THR A 23 10.10 -6.17 5.28
CA THR A 23 9.68 -4.76 5.34
C THR A 23 8.27 -4.66 5.91
N SER A 24 7.91 -3.52 6.49
CA SER A 24 6.54 -3.24 6.94
C SER A 24 5.63 -2.85 5.76
N LYS A 25 4.32 -3.04 5.91
CA LYS A 25 3.34 -2.73 4.87
C LYS A 25 3.38 -1.26 4.40
N PRO A 26 3.54 -0.24 5.28
CA PRO A 26 3.70 1.16 4.86
C PRO A 26 4.92 1.43 3.96
N MET A 27 5.87 0.50 3.93
CA MET A 27 7.11 0.61 3.15
C MET A 27 7.08 -0.16 1.83
N VAL A 28 5.98 -0.84 1.48
CA VAL A 28 5.88 -1.48 0.15
C VAL A 28 5.80 -0.39 -0.93
N PRO A 29 6.54 -0.54 -2.04
CA PRO A 29 6.62 0.53 -3.03
C PRO A 29 5.40 0.56 -3.95
N ILE A 30 4.82 1.74 -4.10
CA ILE A 30 3.92 2.11 -5.19
C ILE A 30 4.69 3.10 -6.07
N LEU A 31 4.80 2.85 -7.37
CA LEU A 31 5.64 3.66 -8.27
C LEU A 31 7.05 3.90 -7.69
N ASN A 32 7.70 2.86 -7.18
CA ASN A 32 9.06 2.89 -6.59
C ASN A 32 9.22 3.75 -5.33
N ARG A 33 8.14 4.21 -4.70
CA ARG A 33 8.15 4.95 -3.43
C ARG A 33 7.30 4.24 -2.39
N PRO A 34 7.69 4.23 -1.10
CA PRO A 34 6.83 3.68 -0.05
C PRO A 34 5.40 4.22 -0.11
N VAL A 35 4.41 3.36 0.07
CA VAL A 35 3.00 3.80 0.04
C VAL A 35 2.73 4.92 1.04
N MET A 36 3.34 4.88 2.23
CA MET A 36 3.24 5.94 3.24
C MET A 36 3.86 7.28 2.77
N GLU A 37 4.82 7.28 1.84
CA GLU A 37 5.34 8.53 1.27
C GLU A 37 4.27 9.26 0.46
N HIS A 38 3.50 8.53 -0.35
CA HIS A 38 2.38 9.12 -1.09
C HIS A 38 1.35 9.73 -0.16
N LEU A 39 1.08 9.06 0.97
CA LEU A 39 0.21 9.59 2.02
C LEU A 39 0.78 10.89 2.63
N LEU A 40 2.05 10.93 3.06
CA LEU A 40 2.65 12.14 3.63
C LEU A 40 2.63 13.31 2.64
N ARG A 41 2.88 13.05 1.35
CA ARG A 41 2.75 14.06 0.29
C ARG A 41 1.31 14.55 0.11
N LEU A 42 0.32 13.66 0.22
CA LEU A 42 -1.09 14.02 0.23
C LEU A 42 -1.41 14.91 1.44
N LEU A 43 -1.01 14.53 2.64
CA LEU A 43 -1.21 15.30 3.87
C LEU A 43 -0.63 16.71 3.73
N ARG A 44 0.58 16.83 3.21
CA ARG A 44 1.23 18.13 2.99
C ARG A 44 0.47 19.00 2.00
N ARG A 45 -0.08 18.43 0.92
CA ARG A 45 -0.91 19.17 -0.05
C ARG A 45 -2.17 19.76 0.58
N HIS A 46 -2.71 19.11 1.63
CA HIS A 46 -3.85 19.59 2.41
C HIS A 46 -3.46 20.47 3.61
N GLY A 47 -2.20 20.92 3.69
CA GLY A 47 -1.73 21.84 4.72
C GLY A 47 -1.54 21.20 6.09
N VAL A 48 -1.43 19.87 6.17
CA VAL A 48 -1.08 19.17 7.40
C VAL A 48 0.40 19.40 7.71
N GLU A 49 0.69 19.81 8.94
CA GLU A 49 2.04 20.06 9.42
C GLU A 49 2.48 19.08 10.50
N GLU A 50 1.55 18.58 11.32
CA GLU A 50 1.84 17.69 12.45
C GLU A 50 1.19 16.31 12.25
N VAL A 51 2.02 15.28 12.26
CA VAL A 51 1.62 13.89 12.03
C VAL A 51 2.16 13.00 13.14
N ALA A 52 1.30 12.12 13.69
CA ALA A 52 1.70 11.07 14.61
C ALA A 52 1.57 9.71 13.94
N ALA A 53 2.46 8.76 14.22
CA ALA A 53 2.37 7.40 13.70
C ALA A 53 2.77 6.36 14.75
N ASN A 54 2.05 5.25 14.81
CA ASN A 54 2.45 4.10 15.61
C ASN A 54 3.34 3.15 14.79
N LEU A 55 4.29 2.53 15.46
CA LEU A 55 5.24 1.60 14.87
C LEU A 55 5.27 0.30 15.66
N HIS A 56 5.42 -0.84 14.97
CA HIS A 56 5.63 -2.14 15.60
C HIS A 56 6.53 -3.03 14.74
N TYR A 57 6.08 -3.40 13.55
CA TYR A 57 6.80 -4.31 12.66
C TYR A 57 7.82 -3.55 11.81
N HIS A 58 9.10 -3.96 11.87
CA HIS A 58 10.23 -3.30 11.20
C HIS A 58 10.27 -1.76 11.41
N PRO A 59 10.19 -1.25 12.65
CA PRO A 59 10.08 0.18 12.93
C PRO A 59 11.27 0.99 12.40
N ASP A 60 12.47 0.39 12.41
CA ASP A 60 13.70 1.05 11.96
C ASP A 60 13.67 1.40 10.47
N LYS A 61 12.96 0.60 9.66
CA LYS A 61 12.79 0.89 8.23
C LYS A 61 11.99 2.17 8.00
N ILE A 62 10.92 2.35 8.75
CA ILE A 62 10.09 3.55 8.70
C ILE A 62 10.90 4.75 9.20
N ARG A 63 11.52 4.62 10.39
CA ARG A 63 12.30 5.72 10.98
C ARG A 63 13.49 6.14 10.12
N SER A 64 14.22 5.17 9.54
CA SER A 64 15.37 5.48 8.69
C SER A 64 14.99 6.17 7.39
N TYR A 65 13.80 5.89 6.85
CA TYR A 65 13.34 6.48 5.61
C TYR A 65 12.70 7.85 5.81
N PHE A 66 11.78 7.96 6.78
CA PHE A 66 10.97 9.17 6.97
C PHE A 66 11.61 10.18 7.93
N GLY A 67 12.57 9.75 8.79
CA GLY A 67 13.21 10.62 9.78
C GLY A 67 12.18 11.30 10.68
N ASP A 68 12.31 12.60 10.84
CA ASP A 68 11.37 13.48 11.54
C ASP A 68 10.25 14.04 10.63
N GLY A 69 10.19 13.60 9.37
CA GLY A 69 9.21 14.05 8.38
C GLY A 69 9.54 15.36 7.66
N SER A 70 10.58 16.08 8.07
CA SER A 70 10.93 17.41 7.53
C SER A 70 11.15 17.41 6.01
N VAL A 71 11.75 16.34 5.47
CA VAL A 71 11.96 16.14 4.02
C VAL A 71 10.63 16.10 3.26
N PHE A 72 9.55 15.67 3.91
CA PHE A 72 8.21 15.60 3.34
C PHE A 72 7.35 16.83 3.69
N GLY A 73 7.93 17.78 4.43
CA GLY A 73 7.28 19.04 4.84
C GLY A 73 6.28 18.88 5.98
N VAL A 74 6.42 17.85 6.81
CA VAL A 74 5.62 17.59 8.01
C VAL A 74 6.54 17.36 9.21
N GLU A 75 6.03 17.54 10.45
CA GLU A 75 6.65 17.06 11.67
C GLU A 75 6.05 15.70 12.01
N LEU A 76 6.86 14.63 11.98
CA LEU A 76 6.42 13.26 12.18
C LEU A 76 6.89 12.72 13.53
N ARG A 77 5.93 12.45 14.43
CA ARG A 77 6.15 11.88 15.76
C ARG A 77 5.81 10.39 15.77
N TYR A 78 6.59 9.60 16.48
CA TYR A 78 6.42 8.14 16.53
C TYR A 78 6.14 7.64 17.95
N ASN A 79 5.23 6.67 18.04
CA ASN A 79 5.10 5.79 19.20
C ASN A 79 5.48 4.36 18.82
N LEU A 80 6.41 3.74 19.55
CA LEU A 80 6.79 2.34 19.35
C LEU A 80 5.95 1.45 20.27
N GLU A 81 5.11 0.65 19.67
CA GLU A 81 4.31 -0.36 20.38
C GLU A 81 5.14 -1.63 20.61
N LYS A 82 5.35 -2.01 21.86
CA LYS A 82 6.01 -3.27 22.21
C LYS A 82 5.11 -4.47 21.90
N GLN A 83 3.82 -4.29 22.05
CA GLN A 83 2.74 -5.20 21.65
C GLN A 83 1.74 -4.42 20.82
N LEU A 84 1.11 -5.06 19.85
CA LEU A 84 0.09 -4.40 19.06
C LEU A 84 -1.10 -3.99 19.94
N LEU A 85 -1.45 -2.71 19.86
CA LEU A 85 -2.56 -2.14 20.63
C LEU A 85 -3.86 -2.01 19.80
N GLY A 86 -3.88 -2.57 18.60
CA GLY A 86 -5.00 -2.42 17.67
C GLY A 86 -5.02 -1.06 16.99
N THR A 87 -6.03 -0.81 16.17
CA THR A 87 -6.12 0.40 15.34
C THR A 87 -6.45 1.65 16.17
N ALA A 88 -7.21 1.52 17.24
CA ALA A 88 -7.60 2.60 18.13
C ALA A 88 -6.65 2.74 19.33
N GLY A 89 -6.23 1.64 19.95
CA GLY A 89 -5.36 1.65 21.12
C GLY A 89 -4.02 2.34 20.85
N GLY A 90 -3.43 2.15 19.67
CA GLY A 90 -2.22 2.86 19.26
C GLY A 90 -2.37 4.39 19.21
N ALA A 91 -3.56 4.88 18.87
CA ALA A 91 -3.86 6.32 18.87
C ALA A 91 -3.92 6.92 20.29
N SER A 92 -4.25 6.12 21.31
CA SER A 92 -4.39 6.58 22.69
C SER A 92 -3.10 7.18 23.26
N ALA A 93 -1.93 6.72 22.79
CA ALA A 93 -0.64 7.27 23.16
C ALA A 93 -0.45 8.75 22.76
N PHE A 94 -1.29 9.24 21.87
CA PHE A 94 -1.27 10.61 21.36
C PHE A 94 -2.48 11.44 21.80
N ARG A 95 -3.23 11.01 22.84
CA ARG A 95 -4.44 11.72 23.34
C ARG A 95 -4.17 13.20 23.58
N GLU A 96 -3.09 13.54 24.29
CA GLU A 96 -2.72 14.93 24.57
C GLU A 96 -2.34 15.70 23.28
N PHE A 97 -1.67 15.04 22.35
CA PHE A 97 -1.30 15.63 21.06
C PHE A 97 -2.54 16.04 20.24
N PHE A 98 -3.63 15.29 20.35
CA PHE A 98 -4.89 15.54 19.64
C PHE A 98 -5.92 16.33 20.45
N ALA A 99 -5.64 16.69 21.69
CA ALA A 99 -6.62 17.38 22.57
C ALA A 99 -7.08 18.76 22.05
N GLY A 100 -6.36 19.36 21.10
CA GLY A 100 -6.61 20.71 20.59
C GLY A 100 -7.77 20.83 19.59
N GLY A 101 -8.42 19.76 19.18
CA GLY A 101 -9.55 19.79 18.23
C GLY A 101 -9.59 18.64 17.26
N THR A 102 -10.39 18.77 16.22
CA THR A 102 -10.58 17.76 15.17
C THR A 102 -9.26 17.22 14.64
N PHE A 103 -9.11 15.92 14.57
CA PHE A 103 -7.97 15.24 13.95
C PHE A 103 -8.42 14.16 12.98
N VAL A 104 -7.52 13.78 12.08
CA VAL A 104 -7.79 12.74 11.09
C VAL A 104 -6.95 11.49 11.39
N VAL A 105 -7.55 10.32 11.25
CA VAL A 105 -6.87 9.02 11.30
C VAL A 105 -6.85 8.47 9.89
N VAL A 106 -5.70 7.96 9.46
CA VAL A 106 -5.54 7.33 8.14
C VAL A 106 -4.72 6.05 8.24
N SER A 107 -5.01 5.08 7.39
CA SER A 107 -4.19 3.88 7.26
C SER A 107 -2.90 4.21 6.52
N GLY A 108 -1.74 3.88 7.10
CA GLY A 108 -0.40 4.18 6.53
C GLY A 108 -0.05 3.36 5.29
N ASP A 109 -0.90 2.43 4.93
CA ASP A 109 -0.77 1.51 3.82
C ASP A 109 -1.88 1.67 2.76
N GLY A 110 -2.78 2.64 2.94
CA GLY A 110 -3.82 2.99 1.98
C GLY A 110 -3.31 3.92 0.87
N LEU A 111 -3.70 3.63 -0.36
CA LEU A 111 -3.44 4.47 -1.52
C LEU A 111 -4.70 5.24 -1.88
N THR A 112 -4.65 6.57 -1.80
CA THR A 112 -5.81 7.43 -2.04
C THR A 112 -5.41 8.83 -2.49
N ASP A 113 -6.31 9.52 -3.16
CA ASP A 113 -6.23 10.94 -3.48
C ASP A 113 -7.44 11.71 -2.92
N ILE A 114 -7.93 11.29 -1.75
CA ILE A 114 -9.02 11.92 -1.02
C ILE A 114 -8.80 13.41 -0.83
N ASP A 115 -9.87 14.21 -0.97
CA ASP A 115 -9.87 15.61 -0.53
C ASP A 115 -10.10 15.68 0.99
N LEU A 116 -8.99 15.67 1.74
CA LEU A 116 -9.04 15.76 3.21
C LEU A 116 -9.61 17.09 3.71
N THR A 117 -9.45 18.16 2.93
CA THR A 117 -10.00 19.47 3.29
C THR A 117 -11.52 19.45 3.25
N ALA A 118 -12.10 18.90 2.17
CA ALA A 118 -13.54 18.72 2.03
C ALA A 118 -14.07 17.72 3.07
N PHE A 119 -13.35 16.62 3.33
CA PHE A 119 -13.70 15.62 4.32
C PHE A 119 -13.82 16.21 5.74
N VAL A 120 -12.81 16.96 6.19
CA VAL A 120 -12.83 17.61 7.52
C VAL A 120 -13.88 18.72 7.59
N ALA A 121 -14.12 19.44 6.49
CA ALA A 121 -15.19 20.43 6.43
C ALA A 121 -16.57 19.79 6.62
N ALA A 122 -16.84 18.69 5.92
CA ALA A 122 -18.09 17.91 6.07
C ALA A 122 -18.25 17.35 7.51
N HIS A 123 -17.18 16.85 8.11
CA HIS A 123 -17.21 16.40 9.51
C HIS A 123 -17.66 17.50 10.46
N ARG A 124 -17.09 18.70 10.31
CA ARG A 124 -17.44 19.85 11.17
C ARG A 124 -18.85 20.37 10.92
N GLU A 125 -19.33 20.31 9.69
CA GLU A 125 -20.70 20.71 9.31
C GLU A 125 -21.74 19.74 9.87
N ASN A 126 -21.51 18.44 9.74
CA ASN A 126 -22.42 17.42 10.27
C ASN A 126 -22.45 17.37 11.79
N GLY A 127 -21.39 17.80 12.46
CA GLY A 127 -21.21 17.64 13.89
C GLY A 127 -21.05 16.16 14.28
N GLY A 128 -21.01 15.89 15.57
CA GLY A 128 -20.81 14.53 16.08
C GLY A 128 -19.34 14.23 16.36
N ILE A 129 -19.12 13.05 16.95
CA ILE A 129 -17.82 12.65 17.48
C ILE A 129 -16.90 12.09 16.41
N ALA A 130 -17.47 11.53 15.32
CA ALA A 130 -16.75 10.84 14.27
C ALA A 130 -17.41 11.01 12.90
N THR A 131 -16.58 11.00 11.84
CA THR A 131 -17.00 10.79 10.45
C THR A 131 -16.10 9.77 9.80
N LEU A 132 -16.67 8.77 9.15
CA LEU A 132 -15.98 7.70 8.44
C LEU A 132 -16.00 7.98 6.93
N ALA A 133 -14.86 7.95 6.25
CA ALA A 133 -14.86 7.89 4.80
C ALA A 133 -15.29 6.49 4.36
N VAL A 134 -16.28 6.43 3.46
CA VAL A 134 -16.83 5.18 2.93
C VAL A 134 -16.80 5.19 1.40
N LYS A 135 -16.61 4.01 0.80
CA LYS A 135 -16.58 3.84 -0.65
C LYS A 135 -17.42 2.65 -1.06
N GLN A 136 -18.12 2.77 -2.15
CA GLN A 136 -18.86 1.67 -2.76
C GLN A 136 -17.89 0.67 -3.38
N VAL A 137 -18.08 -0.62 -3.12
CA VAL A 137 -17.26 -1.74 -3.61
C VAL A 137 -18.14 -2.86 -4.15
N ASP A 138 -17.60 -3.65 -5.09
CA ASP A 138 -18.30 -4.79 -5.66
C ASP A 138 -18.38 -5.98 -4.67
N ASP A 139 -17.35 -6.19 -3.86
CA ASP A 139 -17.31 -7.23 -2.84
C ASP A 139 -17.08 -6.63 -1.43
N PRO A 140 -18.16 -6.43 -0.66
CA PRO A 140 -18.07 -5.88 0.70
C PRO A 140 -17.49 -6.86 1.73
N SER A 141 -17.39 -8.15 1.45
CA SER A 141 -16.94 -9.17 2.42
C SER A 141 -15.49 -8.99 2.88
N LEU A 142 -14.70 -8.22 2.12
CA LEU A 142 -13.30 -7.96 2.44
C LEU A 142 -13.11 -6.82 3.46
N TYR A 143 -14.16 -6.03 3.74
CA TYR A 143 -14.09 -4.76 4.46
C TYR A 143 -15.12 -4.67 5.59
N GLY A 144 -14.96 -3.66 6.43
CA GLY A 144 -16.03 -3.21 7.31
C GLY A 144 -17.14 -2.54 6.49
N VAL A 145 -18.38 -2.98 6.67
CA VAL A 145 -19.56 -2.48 5.94
C VAL A 145 -20.29 -1.44 6.79
N VAL A 146 -20.64 -0.32 6.18
CA VAL A 146 -21.31 0.80 6.84
C VAL A 146 -22.74 0.95 6.29
N VAL A 147 -23.71 1.06 7.20
CA VAL A 147 -25.10 1.39 6.87
C VAL A 147 -25.43 2.74 7.49
N HIS A 148 -26.05 3.62 6.72
CA HIS A 148 -26.42 4.97 7.17
C HIS A 148 -27.87 5.31 6.80
N ASP A 149 -28.44 6.29 7.48
CA ASP A 149 -29.72 6.90 7.15
C ASP A 149 -29.58 8.01 6.08
N ASP A 150 -30.69 8.63 5.69
CA ASP A 150 -30.72 9.70 4.68
C ASP A 150 -29.90 10.94 5.12
N GLY A 151 -29.64 11.13 6.42
CA GLY A 151 -28.80 12.17 6.98
C GLY A 151 -27.31 11.80 7.09
N HIS A 152 -26.90 10.68 6.47
CA HIS A 152 -25.56 10.13 6.56
C HIS A 152 -25.12 9.72 7.98
N ARG A 153 -26.03 9.65 8.95
CA ARG A 153 -25.74 9.10 10.28
C ARG A 153 -25.55 7.57 10.14
N VAL A 154 -24.48 7.05 10.72
CA VAL A 154 -24.25 5.60 10.73
C VAL A 154 -25.24 4.94 11.71
N ILE A 155 -25.99 3.97 11.19
CA ILE A 155 -27.03 3.23 11.95
C ILE A 155 -26.67 1.77 12.18
N ALA A 156 -25.73 1.21 11.38
CA ALA A 156 -25.15 -0.12 11.60
C ALA A 156 -23.74 -0.23 11.03
N PHE A 157 -22.98 -1.14 11.61
CA PHE A 157 -21.63 -1.47 11.19
C PHE A 157 -21.43 -2.99 11.25
N GLN A 158 -20.86 -3.59 10.20
CA GLN A 158 -20.52 -5.02 10.14
C GLN A 158 -19.05 -5.16 9.77
N GLU A 159 -18.27 -5.91 10.55
CA GLU A 159 -16.87 -6.15 10.23
C GLU A 159 -16.74 -7.44 9.40
N LYS A 160 -16.43 -7.28 8.12
CA LYS A 160 -16.20 -8.36 7.14
C LYS A 160 -17.30 -9.43 7.14
N PRO A 161 -18.54 -9.06 6.89
CA PRO A 161 -19.63 -10.01 6.81
C PRO A 161 -19.46 -10.94 5.59
N PRO A 162 -20.03 -12.15 5.60
CA PRO A 162 -20.21 -12.90 4.36
C PRO A 162 -20.92 -12.05 3.32
N ALA A 163 -20.55 -12.14 2.03
CA ALA A 163 -21.11 -11.28 0.98
C ALA A 163 -22.65 -11.31 0.91
N ALA A 164 -23.25 -12.50 1.17
CA ALA A 164 -24.71 -12.66 1.19
C ALA A 164 -25.41 -12.03 2.41
N GLU A 165 -24.66 -11.66 3.45
CA GLU A 165 -25.17 -11.07 4.70
C GLU A 165 -24.81 -9.59 4.84
N ALA A 166 -24.09 -9.03 3.85
CA ALA A 166 -23.73 -7.63 3.85
C ALA A 166 -24.96 -6.73 3.70
N LEU A 167 -25.15 -5.82 4.65
CA LEU A 167 -26.31 -4.91 4.69
C LEU A 167 -26.16 -3.71 3.75
N SER A 168 -24.97 -3.48 3.20
CA SER A 168 -24.63 -2.39 2.30
C SER A 168 -23.43 -2.77 1.45
N ASP A 169 -23.20 -2.06 0.36
CA ASP A 169 -22.01 -2.12 -0.49
C ASP A 169 -21.00 -0.99 -0.18
N LEU A 170 -21.26 -0.19 0.87
CA LEU A 170 -20.35 0.86 1.33
C LEU A 170 -19.35 0.31 2.32
N CYS A 171 -18.08 0.31 1.94
CA CYS A 171 -17.00 -0.14 2.79
C CYS A 171 -16.33 1.02 3.55
N ASN A 172 -15.86 0.72 4.76
CA ASN A 172 -15.02 1.57 5.57
C ASN A 172 -13.62 1.67 4.96
N CYS A 173 -13.21 2.89 4.60
CA CYS A 173 -11.91 3.15 3.95
C CYS A 173 -10.72 3.20 4.92
N GLY A 174 -10.92 3.08 6.23
CA GLY A 174 -9.83 3.28 7.21
C GLY A 174 -9.35 4.73 7.30
N ILE A 175 -10.22 5.68 6.96
CA ILE A 175 -9.98 7.13 7.03
C ILE A 175 -11.10 7.74 7.86
N TYR A 176 -10.73 8.42 8.95
CA TYR A 176 -11.67 8.94 9.92
C TYR A 176 -11.34 10.38 10.27
N ALA A 177 -12.36 11.20 10.51
CA ALA A 177 -12.24 12.47 11.21
C ALA A 177 -12.88 12.31 12.58
N PHE A 178 -12.16 12.70 13.64
CA PHE A 178 -12.58 12.54 15.02
C PHE A 178 -12.47 13.85 15.82
N GLU A 179 -13.40 14.00 16.77
CA GLU A 179 -13.23 14.94 17.88
C GLU A 179 -12.49 14.26 19.04
N PRO A 180 -11.72 15.00 19.88
CA PRO A 180 -10.95 14.42 20.98
C PRO A 180 -11.75 13.55 21.95
N ALA A 181 -13.07 13.80 22.09
CA ALA A 181 -13.97 12.98 22.90
C ALA A 181 -14.03 11.51 22.47
N ILE A 182 -13.57 11.15 21.24
CA ILE A 182 -13.49 9.76 20.79
C ILE A 182 -12.62 8.91 21.72
N PHE A 183 -11.62 9.51 22.37
CA PHE A 183 -10.75 8.81 23.30
C PHE A 183 -11.43 8.36 24.59
N ASP A 184 -12.65 8.80 24.89
CA ASP A 184 -13.44 8.31 26.02
C ASP A 184 -13.96 6.90 25.78
N TYR A 185 -13.93 6.45 24.52
CA TYR A 185 -14.25 5.08 24.06
C TYR A 185 -13.02 4.22 23.82
N VAL A 186 -11.81 4.74 24.12
CA VAL A 186 -10.54 4.00 23.90
C VAL A 186 -9.83 3.83 25.25
N THR A 187 -9.76 2.56 25.71
CA THR A 187 -9.01 2.23 26.93
C THR A 187 -7.51 2.34 26.64
N ALA A 188 -6.80 3.15 27.44
CA ALA A 188 -5.36 3.32 27.30
C ALA A 188 -4.61 1.99 27.54
N ASP A 189 -3.46 1.84 26.86
CA ASP A 189 -2.56 0.67 26.98
C ASP A 189 -3.23 -0.69 26.78
N SER A 190 -4.33 -0.71 26.03
CA SER A 190 -5.11 -1.91 25.75
C SER A 190 -5.25 -2.13 24.24
N PHE A 191 -5.46 -3.37 23.83
CA PHE A 191 -5.83 -3.67 22.45
C PHE A 191 -7.27 -3.20 22.21
N VAL A 192 -7.42 -2.18 21.38
CA VAL A 192 -8.72 -1.62 20.97
C VAL A 192 -8.72 -1.38 19.45
N ASP A 193 -9.77 -1.81 18.80
CA ASP A 193 -9.97 -1.66 17.35
C ASP A 193 -11.14 -0.71 17.06
N TRP A 194 -10.96 0.21 16.10
CA TRP A 194 -12.01 1.16 15.72
C TRP A 194 -13.29 0.44 15.29
N ALA A 195 -13.17 -0.55 14.43
CA ALA A 195 -14.28 -1.24 13.80
C ALA A 195 -14.99 -2.24 14.74
N LYS A 196 -14.22 -2.92 15.60
CA LYS A 196 -14.74 -4.01 16.45
C LYS A 196 -15.20 -3.54 17.82
N ASP A 197 -14.58 -2.47 18.32
CA ASP A 197 -14.83 -2.03 19.69
C ASP A 197 -15.46 -0.64 19.72
N VAL A 198 -14.87 0.36 19.06
CA VAL A 198 -15.27 1.77 19.22
C VAL A 198 -16.58 2.07 18.48
N PHE A 199 -16.68 1.75 17.18
CA PHE A 199 -17.92 2.05 16.44
C PHE A 199 -19.15 1.29 16.98
N PRO A 200 -19.07 0.01 17.36
CA PRO A 200 -20.16 -0.66 18.05
C PRO A 200 -20.53 0.00 19.39
N ALA A 201 -19.53 0.48 20.16
CA ALA A 201 -19.81 1.19 21.43
C ALA A 201 -20.52 2.53 21.19
N LEU A 202 -20.16 3.29 20.15
CA LEU A 202 -20.87 4.51 19.75
C LEU A 202 -22.33 4.22 19.38
N LEU A 203 -22.57 3.17 18.58
CA LEU A 203 -23.92 2.76 18.22
C LEU A 203 -24.74 2.35 19.44
N ALA A 204 -24.18 1.55 20.33
CA ALA A 204 -24.86 1.11 21.55
C ALA A 204 -25.18 2.26 22.52
N ALA A 205 -24.37 3.30 22.53
CA ALA A 205 -24.58 4.52 23.35
C ALA A 205 -25.42 5.59 22.64
N ASP A 206 -25.93 5.32 21.45
CA ASP A 206 -26.68 6.25 20.59
C ASP A 206 -25.92 7.58 20.33
N VAL A 207 -24.59 7.51 20.31
CA VAL A 207 -23.75 8.69 20.04
C VAL A 207 -23.72 8.95 18.53
N PRO A 208 -24.09 10.18 18.06
CA PRO A 208 -24.11 10.47 16.64
C PRO A 208 -22.71 10.43 16.02
N PHE A 209 -22.55 9.63 14.96
CA PHE A 209 -21.42 9.70 14.06
C PHE A 209 -21.86 9.44 12.63
N HIS A 210 -21.10 9.92 11.66
CA HIS A 210 -21.55 10.04 10.27
C HIS A 210 -20.61 9.30 9.32
N CYS A 211 -21.07 9.08 8.10
CA CYS A 211 -20.20 8.68 7.01
C CYS A 211 -20.13 9.78 5.95
N TRP A 212 -19.03 9.77 5.20
CA TRP A 212 -18.80 10.65 4.06
C TRP A 212 -18.37 9.82 2.86
N ARG A 213 -19.10 9.94 1.75
CA ARG A 213 -18.84 9.14 0.55
C ARG A 213 -17.61 9.63 -0.19
N LEU A 214 -16.64 8.75 -0.35
CA LEU A 214 -15.40 8.99 -1.09
C LEU A 214 -15.63 8.72 -2.58
N GLU A 215 -15.63 9.76 -3.40
CA GLU A 215 -15.81 9.65 -4.85
C GLU A 215 -14.48 9.46 -5.59
N THR A 216 -13.36 9.82 -4.98
CA THR A 216 -12.02 9.73 -5.55
C THR A 216 -11.42 8.32 -5.41
N TYR A 217 -10.15 8.15 -5.78
CA TYR A 217 -9.50 6.85 -5.72
C TYR A 217 -9.23 6.40 -4.27
N TRP A 218 -9.43 5.11 -4.03
CA TRP A 218 -9.02 4.45 -2.80
C TRP A 218 -8.73 2.97 -3.06
N ASN A 219 -7.63 2.47 -2.46
CA ASN A 219 -7.20 1.08 -2.46
C ASN A 219 -6.47 0.81 -1.13
N ASP A 220 -6.86 -0.24 -0.41
CA ASP A 220 -6.28 -0.57 0.91
C ASP A 220 -4.91 -1.26 0.81
N VAL A 221 -4.43 -1.55 -0.41
CA VAL A 221 -3.21 -2.35 -0.67
C VAL A 221 -3.19 -3.62 0.20
N GLY A 222 -4.36 -4.22 0.37
CA GLY A 222 -4.62 -5.24 1.39
C GLY A 222 -3.99 -6.60 1.13
N ASN A 223 -3.74 -6.95 -0.13
CA ASN A 223 -3.17 -8.22 -0.58
C ASN A 223 -2.36 -8.02 -1.87
N ILE A 224 -1.75 -9.10 -2.38
CA ILE A 224 -0.90 -9.06 -3.59
C ILE A 224 -1.65 -8.52 -4.82
N GLU A 225 -2.91 -8.88 -5.00
CA GLU A 225 -3.72 -8.42 -6.11
C GLU A 225 -4.00 -6.92 -6.00
N GLN A 226 -4.46 -6.44 -4.84
CA GLN A 226 -4.69 -5.01 -4.57
C GLN A 226 -3.39 -4.20 -4.67
N TYR A 227 -2.26 -4.76 -4.25
CA TYR A 227 -0.95 -4.16 -4.44
C TYR A 227 -0.60 -3.98 -5.93
N ARG A 228 -0.83 -5.00 -6.77
CA ARG A 228 -0.63 -4.92 -8.22
C ARG A 228 -1.55 -3.89 -8.86
N ILE A 229 -2.85 -3.95 -8.54
CA ILE A 229 -3.86 -3.00 -9.02
C ILE A 229 -3.45 -1.58 -8.64
N GLY A 230 -3.10 -1.32 -7.38
CA GLY A 230 -2.68 0.01 -6.91
C GLY A 230 -1.47 0.57 -7.68
N ASN A 231 -0.47 -0.26 -7.95
CA ASN A 231 0.69 0.14 -8.75
C ASN A 231 0.32 0.48 -10.20
N PHE A 232 -0.48 -0.36 -10.84
CA PHE A 232 -0.86 -0.13 -12.23
C PHE A 232 -1.86 1.00 -12.39
N ASP A 233 -2.80 1.15 -11.46
CA ASP A 233 -3.71 2.30 -11.44
C ASP A 233 -2.96 3.62 -11.27
N ALA A 234 -1.94 3.62 -10.41
CA ALA A 234 -1.06 4.78 -10.23
C ALA A 234 -0.28 5.09 -11.53
N LEU A 235 0.30 4.09 -12.18
CA LEU A 235 1.03 4.24 -13.44
C LEU A 235 0.11 4.66 -14.60
N LEU A 236 -1.15 4.21 -14.55
CA LEU A 236 -2.20 4.58 -15.50
C LEU A 236 -2.81 5.97 -15.26
N GLY A 237 -2.44 6.63 -14.14
CA GLY A 237 -2.97 7.96 -13.78
C GLY A 237 -4.40 7.95 -13.26
N ARG A 238 -4.89 6.80 -12.77
CA ARG A 238 -6.23 6.67 -12.17
C ARG A 238 -6.29 7.26 -10.76
N VAL A 239 -5.16 7.36 -10.09
CA VAL A 239 -4.96 8.08 -8.82
C VAL A 239 -3.98 9.23 -9.04
N LYS A 240 -4.24 10.39 -8.42
CA LYS A 240 -3.43 11.61 -8.58
C LYS A 240 -2.12 11.52 -7.80
N LEU A 241 -1.13 10.89 -8.40
CA LEU A 241 0.23 10.78 -7.86
C LEU A 241 1.26 11.34 -8.84
N ASP A 242 2.39 11.79 -8.28
CA ASP A 242 3.55 12.16 -9.08
C ASP A 242 4.34 10.91 -9.45
N VAL A 243 4.39 10.57 -10.73
CA VAL A 243 5.25 9.48 -11.22
C VAL A 243 6.71 9.93 -11.15
N PRO A 244 7.60 9.16 -10.49
CA PRO A 244 9.01 9.54 -10.40
C PRO A 244 9.74 9.40 -11.74
N GLY A 245 10.88 10.11 -11.87
CA GLY A 245 11.68 10.11 -13.08
C GLY A 245 11.25 11.17 -14.11
N ARG A 246 11.90 11.15 -15.27
CA ARG A 246 11.61 12.04 -16.40
C ARG A 246 10.81 11.27 -17.45
N GLU A 247 9.72 11.82 -17.90
CA GLU A 247 8.98 11.28 -19.05
C GLU A 247 9.78 11.53 -20.32
N ILE A 248 10.27 10.45 -20.95
CA ILE A 248 11.10 10.50 -22.16
C ILE A 248 10.30 10.23 -23.44
N ALA A 249 9.14 9.61 -23.31
CA ALA A 249 8.13 9.41 -24.34
C ALA A 249 6.76 9.31 -23.66
N PRO A 250 5.63 9.45 -24.36
CA PRO A 250 4.31 9.35 -23.75
C PRO A 250 4.15 8.11 -22.88
N ARG A 251 3.95 8.32 -21.57
CA ARG A 251 3.78 7.28 -20.55
C ARG A 251 5.00 6.34 -20.39
N VAL A 252 6.21 6.85 -20.65
CA VAL A 252 7.48 6.18 -20.37
C VAL A 252 8.33 7.08 -19.49
N TRP A 253 8.48 6.72 -18.23
CA TRP A 253 9.27 7.46 -17.24
C TRP A 253 10.56 6.73 -16.92
N VAL A 254 11.65 7.47 -16.84
CA VAL A 254 12.99 6.93 -16.58
C VAL A 254 13.70 7.75 -15.51
N GLY A 255 14.22 7.07 -14.50
CA GLY A 255 14.97 7.67 -13.41
C GLY A 255 16.37 8.12 -13.82
N GLU A 256 16.97 8.98 -12.99
CA GLU A 256 18.30 9.54 -13.23
C GLU A 256 19.38 8.46 -13.29
N GLY A 257 20.36 8.60 -14.18
CA GLY A 257 21.47 7.66 -14.33
C GLY A 257 21.12 6.32 -14.99
N THR A 258 19.87 6.13 -15.38
CA THR A 258 19.45 4.93 -16.11
C THR A 258 19.92 4.96 -17.56
N ARG A 259 20.47 3.83 -18.00
CA ARG A 259 21.00 3.64 -19.34
C ARG A 259 20.13 2.64 -20.12
N LEU A 260 19.59 3.11 -21.25
CA LEU A 260 18.89 2.29 -22.23
C LEU A 260 19.82 2.07 -23.42
N GLU A 261 20.15 0.81 -23.72
CA GLU A 261 20.99 0.50 -24.86
C GLU A 261 20.18 0.57 -26.18
N PRO A 262 20.83 0.86 -27.31
CA PRO A 262 20.19 0.83 -28.61
C PRO A 262 19.56 -0.54 -28.88
N GLY A 263 18.28 -0.55 -29.33
CA GLY A 263 17.54 -1.79 -29.58
C GLY A 263 16.70 -2.29 -28.40
N ALA A 264 16.77 -1.65 -27.22
CA ALA A 264 15.77 -1.89 -26.18
C ALA A 264 14.40 -1.35 -26.61
N ARG A 265 13.33 -2.14 -26.40
CA ARG A 265 11.93 -1.78 -26.73
C ARG A 265 11.16 -1.49 -25.46
N LEU A 266 10.45 -0.35 -25.45
CA LEU A 266 9.58 0.05 -24.35
C LEU A 266 8.18 0.26 -24.90
N GLU A 267 7.22 -0.56 -24.45
CA GLU A 267 5.80 -0.45 -24.80
C GLU A 267 5.02 0.14 -23.60
N PRO A 268 4.54 1.38 -23.70
CA PRO A 268 3.96 2.08 -22.54
C PRO A 268 2.67 1.43 -22.00
N PRO A 269 2.31 1.68 -20.70
CA PRO A 269 3.00 2.54 -19.76
C PRO A 269 4.16 1.84 -19.04
N VAL A 270 5.32 2.48 -18.94
CA VAL A 270 6.52 1.91 -18.32
C VAL A 270 7.17 2.93 -17.38
N LEU A 271 7.47 2.50 -16.16
CA LEU A 271 8.32 3.23 -15.21
C LEU A 271 9.62 2.45 -14.99
N ILE A 272 10.74 3.08 -15.19
CA ILE A 272 12.08 2.55 -14.88
C ILE A 272 12.72 3.47 -13.85
N GLY A 273 13.16 2.91 -12.73
CA GLY A 273 13.83 3.62 -11.64
C GLY A 273 15.19 4.22 -12.04
N ALA A 274 15.88 4.79 -11.05
CA ALA A 274 17.19 5.39 -11.23
C ALA A 274 18.31 4.33 -11.30
N GLY A 275 19.41 4.64 -12.01
CA GLY A 275 20.61 3.81 -12.05
C GLY A 275 20.43 2.43 -12.68
N CYS A 276 19.41 2.22 -13.50
CA CYS A 276 19.14 0.96 -14.17
C CYS A 276 19.98 0.79 -15.44
N LEU A 277 20.18 -0.46 -15.85
CA LEU A 277 20.71 -0.83 -17.16
C LEU A 277 19.68 -1.69 -17.90
N VAL A 278 19.28 -1.26 -19.09
CA VAL A 278 18.43 -2.04 -20.00
C VAL A 278 19.27 -2.32 -21.26
N GLU A 279 19.66 -3.56 -21.44
CA GLU A 279 20.54 -3.95 -22.54
C GLU A 279 19.79 -4.10 -23.86
N SER A 280 20.57 -4.15 -24.92
CA SER A 280 20.10 -4.27 -26.31
C SER A 280 19.19 -5.51 -26.51
N GLY A 281 18.06 -5.29 -27.19
CA GLY A 281 17.08 -6.35 -27.49
C GLY A 281 16.20 -6.76 -26.31
N ALA A 282 16.33 -6.13 -25.15
CA ALA A 282 15.35 -6.29 -24.06
C ALA A 282 14.02 -5.66 -24.45
N GLU A 283 12.90 -6.30 -24.07
CA GLU A 283 11.54 -5.83 -24.32
C GLU A 283 10.80 -5.63 -22.99
N LEU A 284 10.34 -4.41 -22.74
CA LEU A 284 9.60 -4.00 -21.55
C LEU A 284 8.19 -3.59 -21.96
N ILE A 285 7.20 -4.42 -21.63
CA ILE A 285 5.83 -4.29 -22.10
C ILE A 285 4.93 -3.92 -20.92
N GLY A 286 4.32 -2.76 -21.01
CA GLY A 286 3.48 -2.19 -19.95
C GLY A 286 2.10 -2.84 -19.79
N PRO A 287 1.43 -2.57 -18.63
CA PRO A 287 1.91 -1.73 -17.54
C PRO A 287 3.07 -2.40 -16.77
N LEU A 288 4.20 -1.70 -16.64
CA LEU A 288 5.41 -2.29 -16.08
C LEU A 288 6.15 -1.29 -15.20
N ILE A 289 6.65 -1.76 -14.05
CA ILE A 289 7.42 -0.98 -13.09
C ILE A 289 8.72 -1.68 -12.77
N VAL A 290 9.83 -0.98 -12.92
CA VAL A 290 11.17 -1.41 -12.58
C VAL A 290 11.72 -0.47 -11.50
N GLY A 291 12.15 -1.03 -10.36
CA GLY A 291 12.77 -0.30 -9.25
C GLY A 291 14.17 0.24 -9.59
N ASP A 292 14.79 0.89 -8.62
CA ASP A 292 16.11 1.49 -8.79
C ASP A 292 17.22 0.43 -8.88
N GLY A 293 18.28 0.70 -9.65
CA GLY A 293 19.47 -0.15 -9.75
C GLY A 293 19.24 -1.52 -10.36
N CYS A 294 18.17 -1.71 -11.11
CA CYS A 294 17.89 -2.98 -11.81
C CYS A 294 18.75 -3.14 -13.06
N VAL A 295 19.05 -4.40 -13.37
CA VAL A 295 19.72 -4.80 -14.62
C VAL A 295 18.82 -5.73 -15.40
N ILE A 296 18.50 -5.35 -16.63
CA ILE A 296 17.72 -6.16 -17.58
C ILE A 296 18.63 -6.49 -18.75
N GLU A 297 19.08 -7.75 -18.78
CA GLU A 297 20.07 -8.20 -19.74
C GLU A 297 19.46 -8.44 -21.13
N ARG A 298 20.35 -8.60 -22.09
CA ARG A 298 20.03 -8.74 -23.52
C ARG A 298 18.95 -9.76 -23.80
N GLY A 299 17.94 -9.34 -24.57
CA GLY A 299 16.85 -10.21 -25.04
C GLY A 299 15.89 -10.68 -23.94
N ALA A 300 15.99 -10.16 -22.74
CA ALA A 300 14.99 -10.42 -21.69
C ALA A 300 13.66 -9.75 -22.05
N VAL A 301 12.55 -10.43 -21.76
CA VAL A 301 11.18 -9.94 -22.01
C VAL A 301 10.43 -9.86 -20.70
N LEU A 302 9.96 -8.65 -20.34
CA LEU A 302 9.17 -8.36 -19.15
C LEU A 302 7.81 -7.80 -19.57
N GLU A 303 6.73 -8.47 -19.20
CA GLU A 303 5.36 -8.05 -19.50
C GLU A 303 4.52 -7.98 -18.21
N GLY A 304 3.94 -6.83 -17.90
CA GLY A 304 3.07 -6.68 -16.72
C GLY A 304 3.76 -6.96 -15.38
N VAL A 305 5.05 -6.66 -15.28
CA VAL A 305 5.92 -7.02 -14.14
C VAL A 305 6.10 -5.83 -13.18
N ILE A 306 6.24 -6.13 -11.90
CA ILE A 306 6.70 -5.18 -10.88
C ILE A 306 8.00 -5.72 -10.30
N ASN A 307 9.13 -5.12 -10.64
CA ASN A 307 10.43 -5.37 -10.03
C ASN A 307 10.73 -4.30 -8.99
N TRP A 308 11.09 -4.72 -7.78
CA TRP A 308 11.64 -3.83 -6.77
C TRP A 308 13.12 -3.55 -7.04
N ASP A 309 13.75 -2.78 -6.15
CA ASP A 309 15.12 -2.30 -6.35
C ASP A 309 16.14 -3.43 -6.48
N GLY A 310 17.13 -3.24 -7.36
CA GLY A 310 18.28 -4.10 -7.52
C GLY A 310 18.00 -5.49 -8.12
N VAL A 311 16.84 -5.70 -8.73
CA VAL A 311 16.53 -6.94 -9.43
C VAL A 311 17.42 -7.09 -10.66
N LYS A 312 17.96 -8.30 -10.86
CA LYS A 312 18.70 -8.69 -12.07
C LYS A 312 17.89 -9.70 -12.87
N THR A 313 17.61 -9.38 -14.11
CA THR A 313 16.92 -10.27 -15.07
C THR A 313 17.91 -10.69 -16.13
N GLY A 314 18.25 -11.97 -16.13
CA GLY A 314 19.29 -12.56 -17.00
C GLY A 314 18.88 -12.61 -18.46
N ARG A 315 19.87 -12.78 -19.30
CA ARG A 315 19.73 -12.82 -20.76
C ARG A 315 18.68 -13.85 -21.22
N GLY A 316 17.78 -13.42 -22.09
CA GLY A 316 16.76 -14.28 -22.70
C GLY A 316 15.66 -14.75 -21.74
N SER A 317 15.64 -14.27 -20.49
CA SER A 317 14.59 -14.62 -19.52
C SER A 317 13.25 -14.02 -19.92
N ARG A 318 12.15 -14.65 -19.49
CA ARG A 318 10.78 -14.21 -19.76
C ARG A 318 9.99 -14.10 -18.47
N LEU A 319 9.57 -12.90 -18.13
CA LEU A 319 8.78 -12.60 -16.93
C LEU A 319 7.42 -12.06 -17.37
N ALA A 320 6.34 -12.69 -16.90
CA ALA A 320 4.97 -12.27 -17.20
C ALA A 320 4.15 -12.11 -15.94
N GLY A 321 3.53 -10.95 -15.74
CA GLY A 321 2.57 -10.66 -14.67
C GLY A 321 3.05 -10.99 -13.26
N SER A 322 4.35 -10.95 -13.01
CA SER A 322 4.99 -11.36 -11.75
C SER A 322 5.45 -10.16 -10.92
N ILE A 323 5.72 -10.40 -9.64
CA ILE A 323 6.26 -9.40 -8.71
C ILE A 323 7.54 -9.94 -8.08
N LEU A 324 8.64 -9.21 -8.21
CA LEU A 324 9.94 -9.57 -7.69
C LEU A 324 10.37 -8.56 -6.62
N GLY A 325 10.68 -9.06 -5.43
CA GLY A 325 11.21 -8.29 -4.30
C GLY A 325 12.63 -7.77 -4.56
N ARG A 326 13.19 -7.06 -3.58
CA ARG A 326 14.52 -6.43 -3.71
C ARG A 326 15.62 -7.44 -3.92
N HIS A 327 16.54 -7.10 -4.84
CA HIS A 327 17.76 -7.87 -5.12
C HIS A 327 17.51 -9.33 -5.51
N VAL A 328 16.39 -9.64 -6.10
CA VAL A 328 16.14 -10.94 -6.72
C VAL A 328 17.05 -11.07 -7.94
N VAL A 329 17.63 -12.25 -8.11
CA VAL A 329 18.44 -12.59 -9.29
C VAL A 329 17.71 -13.66 -10.07
N VAL A 330 17.38 -13.36 -11.31
CA VAL A 330 16.87 -14.31 -12.30
C VAL A 330 17.98 -14.55 -13.30
N HIS A 331 18.48 -15.79 -13.37
CA HIS A 331 19.54 -16.14 -14.29
C HIS A 331 19.02 -16.33 -15.73
N HIS A 332 19.93 -16.57 -16.67
CA HIS A 332 19.61 -16.59 -18.10
C HIS A 332 18.57 -17.66 -18.48
N GLU A 333 17.74 -17.34 -19.46
CA GLU A 333 16.73 -18.23 -20.04
C GLU A 333 15.71 -18.81 -19.03
N ALA A 334 15.59 -18.21 -17.84
CA ALA A 334 14.55 -18.57 -16.88
C ALA A 334 13.21 -17.95 -17.28
N ALA A 335 12.12 -18.60 -16.90
CA ALA A 335 10.75 -18.12 -17.11
C ALA A 335 10.02 -17.96 -15.78
N ILE A 336 9.36 -16.82 -15.56
CA ILE A 336 8.52 -16.58 -14.39
C ILE A 336 7.12 -16.24 -14.87
N HIS A 337 6.17 -17.11 -14.51
CA HIS A 337 4.80 -17.00 -14.99
C HIS A 337 3.95 -16.07 -14.15
N LYS A 338 2.76 -15.76 -14.68
CA LYS A 338 1.77 -14.85 -14.13
C LYS A 338 1.46 -15.16 -12.65
N ASP A 339 1.27 -14.11 -11.89
CA ASP A 339 0.90 -14.15 -10.47
C ASP A 339 1.97 -14.77 -9.53
N ALA A 340 3.15 -15.13 -10.05
CA ALA A 340 4.26 -15.50 -9.20
C ALA A 340 4.77 -14.29 -8.40
N VAL A 341 5.10 -14.50 -7.12
CA VAL A 341 5.69 -13.49 -6.24
C VAL A 341 6.96 -14.04 -5.61
N ILE A 342 8.07 -13.37 -5.88
CA ILE A 342 9.41 -13.77 -5.45
C ILE A 342 9.87 -12.85 -4.34
N GLY A 343 10.12 -13.37 -3.15
CA GLY A 343 10.61 -12.62 -1.99
C GLY A 343 12.02 -12.07 -2.18
N ASP A 344 12.37 -11.07 -1.37
CA ASP A 344 13.65 -10.36 -1.41
C ASP A 344 14.87 -11.31 -1.41
N ARG A 345 15.88 -11.01 -2.27
CA ARG A 345 17.17 -11.71 -2.32
C ARG A 345 17.07 -13.19 -2.68
N SER A 346 16.03 -13.59 -3.37
CA SER A 346 15.92 -14.93 -3.94
C SER A 346 16.71 -15.05 -5.23
N ASP A 347 17.09 -16.28 -5.54
CA ASP A 347 17.88 -16.65 -6.72
C ASP A 347 17.10 -17.69 -7.53
N VAL A 348 16.87 -17.40 -8.82
CA VAL A 348 16.21 -18.32 -9.76
C VAL A 348 17.23 -18.76 -10.78
N ALA A 349 17.62 -20.03 -10.72
CA ALA A 349 18.66 -20.57 -11.58
C ALA A 349 18.30 -20.52 -13.07
N SER A 350 19.31 -20.64 -13.92
CA SER A 350 19.14 -20.66 -15.38
C SER A 350 18.19 -21.76 -15.83
N HIS A 351 17.39 -21.48 -16.88
CA HIS A 351 16.43 -22.41 -17.47
C HIS A 351 15.30 -22.86 -16.54
N THR A 352 15.19 -22.27 -15.34
CA THR A 352 14.12 -22.59 -14.40
C THR A 352 12.79 -21.98 -14.85
N VAL A 353 11.72 -22.76 -14.78
CA VAL A 353 10.36 -22.30 -15.04
C VAL A 353 9.62 -22.20 -13.69
N VAL A 354 9.44 -20.99 -13.20
CA VAL A 354 8.64 -20.72 -12.01
C VAL A 354 7.16 -20.69 -12.40
N PRO A 355 6.32 -21.58 -11.86
CA PRO A 355 4.93 -21.70 -12.30
C PRO A 355 4.08 -20.51 -11.86
N ALA A 356 2.92 -20.36 -12.50
CA ALA A 356 1.95 -19.34 -12.18
C ALA A 356 1.48 -19.45 -10.72
N GLY A 357 1.35 -18.29 -10.05
CA GLY A 357 0.89 -18.24 -8.66
C GLY A 357 1.92 -18.65 -7.61
N ALA A 358 3.13 -19.07 -7.98
CA ALA A 358 4.18 -19.46 -7.04
C ALA A 358 4.49 -18.33 -6.04
N ARG A 359 4.78 -18.71 -4.78
CA ARG A 359 5.18 -17.81 -3.70
C ARG A 359 6.53 -18.27 -3.14
N LEU A 360 7.61 -17.57 -3.52
CA LEU A 360 8.94 -17.87 -3.01
C LEU A 360 9.26 -16.97 -1.83
N GLU A 361 9.66 -17.59 -0.73
CA GLU A 361 10.09 -16.87 0.47
C GLU A 361 11.34 -16.01 0.22
N PRO A 362 11.58 -14.98 1.01
CA PRO A 362 12.84 -14.23 0.92
C PRO A 362 14.06 -15.15 1.10
N ARG A 363 15.06 -14.99 0.21
CA ARG A 363 16.30 -15.79 0.16
C ARG A 363 16.12 -17.24 -0.29
N SER A 364 15.05 -17.56 -0.98
CA SER A 364 14.93 -18.84 -1.67
C SER A 364 15.95 -18.93 -2.81
N SER A 365 16.48 -20.13 -3.01
CA SER A 365 17.26 -20.47 -4.20
C SER A 365 16.54 -21.64 -4.88
N VAL A 366 16.12 -21.45 -6.13
CA VAL A 366 15.31 -22.42 -6.85
C VAL A 366 15.92 -22.74 -8.22
N SER A 367 15.76 -24.00 -8.60
CA SER A 367 16.20 -24.58 -9.88
C SER A 367 15.05 -25.27 -10.61
N ALA A 368 15.28 -25.77 -11.79
CA ALA A 368 14.29 -26.52 -12.56
C ALA A 368 13.77 -27.78 -11.82
N GLU A 369 14.61 -28.36 -10.96
CA GLU A 369 14.26 -29.57 -10.20
C GLU A 369 13.20 -29.30 -9.14
N ASP A 370 13.15 -28.07 -8.60
CA ASP A 370 12.19 -27.69 -7.54
C ASP A 370 10.74 -27.58 -8.04
N PHE A 371 10.54 -27.55 -9.36
CA PHE A 371 9.23 -27.42 -10.00
C PHE A 371 8.91 -28.57 -10.95
N CYS A 372 9.73 -29.63 -10.99
CA CYS A 372 9.37 -30.88 -11.63
C CYS A 372 8.36 -31.59 -10.72
N ASP A 373 7.11 -31.69 -11.17
CA ASP A 373 6.15 -32.59 -10.53
C ASP A 373 6.76 -34.01 -10.55
N ASP A 374 6.91 -34.60 -9.38
CA ASP A 374 7.33 -35.99 -9.24
C ASP A 374 6.22 -36.88 -9.83
N PRO A 375 6.40 -37.57 -10.97
CA PRO A 375 5.33 -38.35 -11.59
C PRO A 375 5.05 -39.66 -10.82
N GLU A 376 5.67 -39.88 -9.64
CA GLU A 376 5.52 -41.08 -8.83
C GLU A 376 4.93 -40.75 -7.43
N GLY A 377 3.73 -40.16 -7.39
CA GLY A 377 2.90 -40.02 -6.17
C GLY A 377 1.49 -40.47 -6.45
N GLY A 378 1.33 -41.75 -6.77
CA GLY A 378 0.04 -42.43 -6.92
C GLY A 378 -0.63 -42.77 -5.60
#